data_2a7628d5f9b2be01769a983465531e80
#
_entry.id   2a7628d5f9b2be01769a983465531e80
#
_cell.length_a   1.000
_cell.length_b   1.000
_cell.length_c   1.000
_cell.angle_alpha   90.00
_cell.angle_beta   90.00
_cell.angle_gamma   90.00
#
_symmetry.space_group_name_H-M   'P 1'
#
loop_
_entity.id
_entity.type
_entity.pdbx_description
1 polymer ?
#
loop_
_entity_poly.entity_id
_entity_poly.type
_entity_poly.pdbx_seq_one_letter_code
_entity_poly.pdbx_strand_id
1 'polypeptide(L)'
;MQITEKQKHELKRFIKELERHKGRHTELVSVYIPQGYDIIKIINHLDQEKGTATNIKSAATRKNVIDSLERMTQHLRLYKMTPENGLAVFSGNVAEREGQQDFKVWSIEPPIPLKTRIYRCDKEFVLDLLRDMLEIKEVYGLVIVDRRDA
;
A
#
# COMPACT_ATOMS: atom_id res chain seq x y z
N MET A 1 19.33 -9.55 -6.36
CA MET A 1 18.47 -8.80 -7.27
C MET A 1 18.88 -7.34 -7.25
N GLN A 2 19.03 -6.78 -8.40
CA GLN A 2 19.46 -5.40 -8.54
C GLN A 2 18.30 -4.47 -8.84
N ILE A 3 18.26 -3.36 -8.14
CA ILE A 3 17.28 -2.31 -8.41
C ILE A 3 17.94 -1.29 -9.33
N THR A 4 17.26 -0.96 -10.45
CA THR A 4 17.79 0.05 -11.35
C THR A 4 17.64 1.44 -10.74
N GLU A 5 18.40 2.40 -11.27
CA GLU A 5 18.26 3.79 -10.80
C GLU A 5 16.86 4.33 -11.09
N LYS A 6 16.28 3.96 -12.21
CA LYS A 6 14.93 4.38 -12.55
C LYS A 6 13.93 3.85 -11.54
N GLN A 7 14.03 2.56 -11.19
CA GLN A 7 13.13 1.95 -10.20
C GLN A 7 13.29 2.62 -8.85
N LYS A 8 14.52 2.89 -8.44
CA LYS A 8 14.79 3.56 -7.18
C LYS A 8 14.17 4.95 -7.15
N HIS A 9 14.31 5.69 -8.24
CA HIS A 9 13.75 7.04 -8.33
C HIS A 9 12.22 7.01 -8.26
N GLU A 10 11.59 6.09 -8.98
CA GLU A 10 10.14 5.95 -8.97
C GLU A 10 9.64 5.57 -7.57
N LEU A 11 10.35 4.68 -6.91
CA LEU A 11 9.96 4.26 -5.58
C LEU A 11 10.07 5.41 -4.57
N LYS A 12 11.14 6.19 -4.67
CA LYS A 12 11.31 7.35 -3.80
C LYS A 12 10.18 8.36 -3.99
N ARG A 13 9.82 8.63 -5.23
CA ARG A 13 8.73 9.57 -5.52
C ARG A 13 7.40 9.07 -4.98
N PHE A 14 7.15 7.79 -5.15
CA PHE A 14 5.94 7.17 -4.66
C PHE A 14 5.83 7.31 -3.15
N ILE A 15 6.89 6.96 -2.43
CA ILE A 15 6.92 7.06 -0.97
C ILE A 15 6.71 8.51 -0.54
N LYS A 16 7.38 9.44 -1.20
CA LYS A 16 7.30 10.84 -0.84
C LYS A 16 5.88 11.38 -1.00
N GLU A 17 5.20 10.95 -2.05
CA GLU A 17 3.83 11.35 -2.26
C GLU A 17 2.92 10.86 -1.15
N LEU A 18 3.06 9.59 -0.76
CA LEU A 18 2.17 9.00 0.21
C LEU A 18 2.47 9.43 1.65
N GLU A 19 3.72 9.67 1.97
CA GLU A 19 4.07 10.08 3.34
C GLU A 19 3.59 11.48 3.69
N ARG A 20 3.18 12.27 2.70
CA ARG A 20 2.61 13.58 2.94
C ARG A 20 1.24 13.54 3.58
N HIS A 21 0.56 12.42 3.46
CA HIS A 21 -0.85 12.32 3.85
C HIS A 21 -0.99 11.72 5.24
N LYS A 22 -1.90 12.28 6.01
CA LYS A 22 -2.25 11.76 7.33
C LYS A 22 -3.75 11.76 7.46
N GLY A 23 -4.28 10.68 8.02
CA GLY A 23 -5.69 10.59 8.33
C GLY A 23 -5.97 11.25 9.66
N ARG A 24 -7.19 11.73 9.82
CA ARG A 24 -7.63 12.23 11.11
C ARG A 24 -7.82 11.10 12.10
N HIS A 25 -8.18 9.94 11.56
CA HIS A 25 -8.38 8.71 12.33
C HIS A 25 -7.71 7.57 11.57
N THR A 26 -7.90 6.35 12.02
CA THR A 26 -7.27 5.18 11.41
C THR A 26 -8.01 4.77 10.13
N GLU A 27 -7.98 5.62 9.14
CA GLU A 27 -8.81 5.47 7.94
C GLU A 27 -8.04 5.41 6.63
N LEU A 28 -6.71 5.45 6.66
CA LEU A 28 -5.90 5.27 5.46
C LEU A 28 -5.57 3.79 5.31
N VAL A 29 -5.91 3.23 4.17
CA VAL A 29 -5.84 1.79 3.94
C VAL A 29 -4.59 1.44 3.15
N SER A 30 -3.82 0.49 3.66
CA SER A 30 -2.62 -0.03 2.99
C SER A 30 -2.76 -1.53 2.83
N VAL A 31 -2.51 -2.03 1.62
CA VAL A 31 -2.56 -3.46 1.33
C VAL A 31 -1.31 -3.85 0.55
N TYR A 32 -0.65 -4.90 1.00
CA TYR A 32 0.49 -5.48 0.29
C TYR A 32 0.11 -6.89 -0.15
N ILE A 33 0.22 -7.14 -1.44
CA ILE A 33 -0.13 -8.41 -2.06
C ILE A 33 1.16 -9.11 -2.46
N PRO A 34 1.47 -10.29 -1.87
CA PRO A 34 2.72 -10.98 -2.19
C PRO A 34 2.75 -11.47 -3.63
N GLN A 35 3.96 -11.67 -4.15
CA GLN A 35 4.10 -12.27 -5.47
C GLN A 35 3.38 -13.62 -5.51
N GLY A 36 2.73 -13.90 -6.62
CA GLY A 36 2.04 -15.17 -6.82
C GLY A 36 0.73 -15.32 -6.09
N TYR A 37 0.32 -14.35 -5.31
CA TYR A 37 -0.94 -14.44 -4.58
C TYR A 37 -2.12 -14.14 -5.49
N ASP A 38 -3.23 -14.85 -5.31
CA ASP A 38 -4.43 -14.69 -6.12
C ASP A 38 -5.12 -13.37 -5.78
N ILE A 39 -5.17 -12.45 -6.75
CA ILE A 39 -5.75 -11.13 -6.53
C ILE A 39 -7.24 -11.20 -6.22
N ILE A 40 -7.92 -12.24 -6.71
CA ILE A 40 -9.34 -12.46 -6.41
C ILE A 40 -9.55 -12.65 -4.91
N LYS A 41 -8.64 -13.38 -4.27
CA LYS A 41 -8.72 -13.57 -2.82
C LYS A 41 -8.57 -12.27 -2.06
N ILE A 42 -7.73 -11.36 -2.55
CA ILE A 42 -7.58 -10.05 -1.94
C ILE A 42 -8.88 -9.25 -2.09
N ILE A 43 -9.45 -9.25 -3.28
CA ILE A 43 -10.71 -8.54 -3.53
C ILE A 43 -11.81 -9.05 -2.60
N ASN A 44 -11.91 -10.36 -2.46
CA ASN A 44 -12.92 -10.95 -1.57
C ASN A 44 -12.67 -10.56 -0.11
N HIS A 45 -11.41 -10.53 0.30
CA HIS A 45 -11.04 -10.10 1.65
C HIS A 45 -11.44 -8.65 1.89
N LEU A 46 -11.19 -7.77 0.92
CA LEU A 46 -11.56 -6.37 1.08
C LEU A 46 -13.08 -6.19 1.13
N ASP A 47 -13.82 -7.00 0.39
CA ASP A 47 -15.27 -6.98 0.49
C ASP A 47 -15.75 -7.37 1.88
N GLN A 48 -15.11 -8.37 2.49
CA GLN A 48 -15.42 -8.75 3.87
C GLN A 48 -15.08 -7.63 4.84
N GLU A 49 -13.96 -6.95 4.61
CA GLU A 49 -13.55 -5.83 5.48
C GLU A 49 -14.51 -4.66 5.37
N LYS A 50 -15.12 -4.45 4.20
CA LYS A 50 -16.17 -3.43 4.07
C LYS A 50 -17.34 -3.77 4.99
N GLY A 51 -17.73 -5.04 5.03
CA GLY A 51 -18.80 -5.47 5.92
C GLY A 51 -18.46 -5.23 7.38
N THR A 52 -17.23 -5.56 7.77
CA THR A 52 -16.77 -5.35 9.15
C THR A 52 -16.74 -3.86 9.49
N ALA A 53 -16.36 -3.03 8.51
CA ALA A 53 -16.25 -1.59 8.72
C ALA A 53 -17.59 -0.93 9.03
N THR A 54 -18.72 -1.58 8.70
CA THR A 54 -20.04 -1.03 9.03
C THR A 54 -20.24 -0.92 10.54
N ASN A 55 -19.41 -1.60 11.33
CA ASN A 55 -19.48 -1.56 12.80
C ASN A 55 -18.69 -0.41 13.41
N ILE A 56 -17.97 0.35 12.61
CA ILE A 56 -17.20 1.50 13.12
C ILE A 56 -18.17 2.54 13.66
N LYS A 57 -17.92 3.01 14.88
CA LYS A 57 -18.86 3.89 15.57
C LYS A 57 -18.96 5.28 14.97
N SER A 58 -17.82 5.88 14.62
CA SER A 58 -17.81 7.21 14.01
C SER A 58 -18.34 7.10 12.58
N ALA A 59 -19.41 7.83 12.29
CA ALA A 59 -20.00 7.82 10.94
C ALA A 59 -19.02 8.31 9.89
N ALA A 60 -18.24 9.34 10.21
CA ALA A 60 -17.28 9.89 9.27
C ALA A 60 -16.16 8.89 8.99
N THR A 61 -15.59 8.28 10.03
CA THR A 61 -14.54 7.28 9.89
C THR A 61 -15.07 6.07 9.11
N ARG A 62 -16.26 5.62 9.47
CA ARG A 62 -16.90 4.49 8.79
C ARG A 62 -17.01 4.73 7.30
N LYS A 63 -17.53 5.91 6.92
CA LYS A 63 -17.69 6.24 5.51
C LYS A 63 -16.34 6.30 4.81
N ASN A 64 -15.34 6.91 5.43
CA ASN A 64 -14.03 7.03 4.81
C ASN A 64 -13.39 5.67 4.58
N VAL A 65 -13.51 4.74 5.54
CA VAL A 65 -12.95 3.40 5.39
C VAL A 65 -13.68 2.63 4.30
N ILE A 66 -15.02 2.62 4.35
CA ILE A 66 -15.81 1.87 3.38
C ILE A 66 -15.57 2.38 1.96
N ASP A 67 -15.59 3.70 1.77
CA ASP A 67 -15.38 4.27 0.44
C ASP A 67 -13.96 4.02 -0.06
N SER A 68 -12.97 4.06 0.84
CA SER A 68 -11.59 3.75 0.46
C SER A 68 -11.44 2.30 0.03
N LEU A 69 -12.06 1.37 0.76
CA LEU A 69 -12.03 -0.05 0.40
C LEU A 69 -12.72 -0.29 -0.93
N GLU A 70 -13.84 0.40 -1.16
CA GLU A 70 -14.58 0.25 -2.42
C GLU A 70 -13.72 0.70 -3.61
N ARG A 71 -13.07 1.84 -3.49
CA ARG A 71 -12.19 2.35 -4.54
C ARG A 71 -10.99 1.44 -4.78
N MET A 72 -10.43 0.91 -3.71
CA MET A 72 -9.32 -0.02 -3.84
C MET A 72 -9.74 -1.29 -4.56
N THR A 73 -10.92 -1.83 -4.21
CA THR A 73 -11.45 -3.02 -4.86
C THR A 73 -11.64 -2.78 -6.35
N GLN A 74 -12.21 -1.64 -6.72
CA GLN A 74 -12.41 -1.31 -8.13
C GLN A 74 -11.08 -1.17 -8.87
N HIS A 75 -10.08 -0.58 -8.22
CA HIS A 75 -8.76 -0.45 -8.80
C HIS A 75 -8.13 -1.83 -9.04
N LEU A 76 -8.26 -2.74 -8.08
CA LEU A 76 -7.68 -4.08 -8.21
C LEU A 76 -8.35 -4.88 -9.32
N ARG A 77 -9.61 -4.59 -9.63
CA ARG A 77 -10.30 -5.29 -10.72
C ARG A 77 -9.72 -4.96 -12.10
N LEU A 78 -8.91 -3.91 -12.19
CA LEU A 78 -8.23 -3.61 -13.45
C LEU A 78 -7.07 -4.57 -13.74
N TYR A 79 -6.64 -5.33 -12.75
CA TYR A 79 -5.55 -6.28 -12.91
C TYR A 79 -6.10 -7.65 -13.23
N LYS A 80 -5.55 -8.29 -14.27
CA LYS A 80 -5.92 -9.67 -14.59
C LYS A 80 -5.29 -10.64 -13.59
N MET A 81 -4.11 -10.30 -13.11
CA MET A 81 -3.38 -11.13 -12.16
C MET A 81 -2.45 -10.23 -11.36
N THR A 82 -1.98 -10.74 -10.25
CA THR A 82 -0.98 -10.04 -9.44
C THR A 82 0.29 -9.86 -10.26
N PRO A 83 0.86 -8.64 -10.27
CA PRO A 83 2.15 -8.43 -10.96
C PRO A 83 3.24 -9.33 -10.43
N GLU A 84 4.29 -9.50 -11.21
CA GLU A 84 5.35 -10.46 -10.94
C GLU A 84 5.95 -10.33 -9.55
N ASN A 85 6.18 -9.11 -9.10
CA ASN A 85 6.77 -8.84 -7.79
C ASN A 85 5.73 -8.59 -6.70
N GLY A 86 4.45 -8.81 -7.01
CA GLY A 86 3.38 -8.42 -6.09
C GLY A 86 2.92 -7.01 -6.34
N LEU A 87 2.10 -6.49 -5.45
CA LEU A 87 1.53 -5.16 -5.61
C LEU A 87 1.31 -4.52 -4.25
N ALA A 88 1.72 -3.27 -4.10
CA ALA A 88 1.39 -2.47 -2.93
C ALA A 88 0.31 -1.47 -3.36
N VAL A 89 -0.80 -1.41 -2.63
CA VAL A 89 -1.92 -0.55 -3.01
C VAL A 89 -2.42 0.19 -1.78
N PHE A 90 -2.78 1.46 -1.98
CA PHE A 90 -3.11 2.37 -0.89
C PHE A 90 -4.32 3.20 -1.28
N SER A 91 -5.19 3.48 -0.31
CA SER A 91 -6.39 4.26 -0.58
C SER A 91 -6.82 5.02 0.66
N GLY A 92 -7.37 6.21 0.47
CA GLY A 92 -7.87 6.98 1.58
C GLY A 92 -8.50 8.29 1.16
N ASN A 93 -9.21 8.90 2.09
CA ASN A 93 -9.67 10.26 1.94
C ASN A 93 -8.55 11.16 2.46
N VAL A 94 -7.90 11.87 1.54
CA VAL A 94 -6.76 12.72 1.85
C VAL A 94 -7.11 14.19 1.77
N ALA A 95 -8.39 14.53 1.90
CA ALA A 95 -8.83 15.91 1.92
C ALA A 95 -8.13 16.67 3.06
N GLU A 96 -7.73 17.90 2.78
CA GLU A 96 -7.01 18.70 3.77
C GLU A 96 -7.91 19.21 4.87
N ARG A 97 -9.21 19.35 4.58
CA ARG A 97 -10.17 19.88 5.55
C ARG A 97 -11.15 18.82 5.98
N GLU A 98 -11.49 18.87 7.25
CA GLU A 98 -12.49 17.97 7.80
C GLU A 98 -13.83 18.19 7.10
N GLY A 99 -14.55 17.08 6.84
CA GLY A 99 -15.84 17.13 6.17
C GLY A 99 -15.75 17.16 4.66
N GLN A 100 -14.58 17.36 4.09
CA GLN A 100 -14.39 17.30 2.65
C GLN A 100 -13.94 15.93 2.22
N GLN A 101 -14.11 15.63 0.94
CA GLN A 101 -13.77 14.34 0.38
C GLN A 101 -12.79 14.52 -0.77
N ASP A 102 -11.68 13.80 -0.67
CA ASP A 102 -10.69 13.71 -1.75
C ASP A 102 -10.12 12.31 -1.68
N PHE A 103 -10.87 11.36 -2.24
CA PHE A 103 -10.46 9.95 -2.22
C PHE A 103 -9.48 9.67 -3.33
N LYS A 104 -8.38 9.02 -2.99
CA LYS A 104 -7.35 8.65 -3.96
C LYS A 104 -6.92 7.22 -3.77
N VAL A 105 -6.44 6.62 -4.85
CA VAL A 105 -5.88 5.26 -4.83
C VAL A 105 -4.52 5.33 -5.51
N TRP A 106 -3.54 4.68 -4.91
CA TRP A 106 -2.20 4.56 -5.48
C TRP A 106 -1.80 3.10 -5.48
N SER A 107 -1.03 2.68 -6.46
CA SER A 107 -0.47 1.34 -6.47
C SER A 107 0.89 1.35 -7.13
N ILE A 108 1.72 0.39 -6.72
CA ILE A 108 3.04 0.23 -7.30
C ILE A 108 3.43 -1.24 -7.26
N GLU A 109 3.97 -1.74 -8.37
CA GLU A 109 4.68 -3.01 -8.33
C GLU A 109 6.09 -2.72 -7.84
N PRO A 110 6.48 -3.23 -6.67
CA PRO A 110 7.79 -2.87 -6.14
C PRO A 110 8.90 -3.54 -6.94
N PRO A 111 10.12 -2.98 -6.88
CA PRO A 111 11.24 -3.55 -7.62
C PRO A 111 11.76 -4.87 -7.04
N ILE A 112 11.36 -5.21 -5.83
CA ILE A 112 11.76 -6.43 -5.14
C ILE A 112 10.49 -7.20 -4.80
N PRO A 113 10.48 -8.54 -4.99
CA PRO A 113 9.26 -9.31 -4.71
C PRO A 113 8.77 -9.17 -3.28
N LEU A 114 7.49 -8.92 -3.14
CA LEU A 114 6.82 -8.91 -1.85
C LEU A 114 6.57 -10.34 -1.41
N LYS A 115 6.87 -10.63 -0.15
CA LYS A 115 6.69 -11.96 0.42
C LYS A 115 5.62 -11.99 1.49
N THR A 116 5.14 -10.84 1.93
CA THR A 116 4.23 -10.74 3.06
C THR A 116 2.93 -10.08 2.64
N ARG A 117 1.82 -10.64 3.10
CA ARG A 117 0.51 -10.07 2.89
C ARG A 117 0.19 -9.16 4.07
N ILE A 118 -0.18 -7.91 3.77
CA ILE A 118 -0.54 -6.93 4.80
C ILE A 118 -1.85 -6.27 4.43
N TYR A 119 -2.71 -6.10 5.43
CA TYR A 119 -3.90 -5.25 5.36
C TYR A 119 -3.93 -4.40 6.61
N ARG A 120 -4.03 -3.08 6.44
CA ARG A 120 -3.98 -2.18 7.59
C ARG A 120 -4.75 -0.90 7.33
N CYS A 121 -5.50 -0.46 8.35
CA CYS A 121 -6.09 0.87 8.39
C CYS A 121 -5.37 1.63 9.50
N ASP A 122 -4.81 2.78 9.17
CA ASP A 122 -4.01 3.54 10.13
C ASP A 122 -4.11 5.02 9.81
N LYS A 123 -3.53 5.85 10.65
CA LYS A 123 -3.47 7.29 10.41
C LYS A 123 -2.48 7.65 9.33
N GLU A 124 -1.55 6.75 9.02
CA GLU A 124 -0.57 6.91 7.97
C GLU A 124 -0.57 5.68 7.09
N PHE A 125 -0.16 5.85 5.84
CA PHE A 125 0.05 4.69 4.99
C PHE A 125 1.25 3.91 5.49
N VAL A 126 1.18 2.58 5.38
CA VAL A 126 2.26 1.68 5.82
C VAL A 126 3.31 1.65 4.71
N LEU A 127 4.41 2.33 4.91
CA LEU A 127 5.43 2.50 3.87
C LEU A 127 6.78 1.87 4.22
N ASP A 128 6.90 1.29 5.41
CA ASP A 128 8.18 0.77 5.89
C ASP A 128 8.77 -0.28 4.97
N LEU A 129 7.94 -1.19 4.46
CA LEU A 129 8.43 -2.21 3.53
C LEU A 129 9.05 -1.60 2.28
N LEU A 130 8.43 -0.54 1.76
CA LEU A 130 8.94 0.13 0.57
C LEU A 130 10.21 0.91 0.89
N ARG A 131 10.26 1.56 2.05
CA ARG A 131 11.47 2.27 2.46
C ARG A 131 12.65 1.32 2.61
N ASP A 132 12.40 0.14 3.16
CA ASP A 132 13.45 -0.86 3.33
C ASP A 132 14.07 -1.26 2.00
N MET A 133 13.27 -1.30 0.94
CA MET A 133 13.76 -1.65 -0.37
C MET A 133 14.76 -0.64 -0.91
N LEU A 134 14.62 0.63 -0.54
CA LEU A 134 15.57 1.66 -0.95
C LEU A 134 16.91 1.52 -0.26
N GLU A 135 16.96 0.84 0.86
CA GLU A 135 18.18 0.69 1.64
C GLU A 135 18.95 -0.58 1.33
N ILE A 136 18.42 -1.43 0.44
CA ILE A 136 19.13 -2.63 0.03
C ILE A 136 20.32 -2.21 -0.82
N LYS A 137 21.50 -2.52 -0.33
CA LYS A 137 22.72 -2.20 -1.06
C LYS A 137 22.91 -3.20 -2.18
N GLU A 138 23.32 -2.68 -3.31
CA GLU A 138 23.72 -3.52 -4.39
C GLU A 138 25.08 -4.06 -4.03
N VAL A 139 25.08 -5.24 -3.66
CA VAL A 139 26.32 -5.81 -3.23
C VAL A 139 26.86 -6.64 -4.31
N TYR A 140 27.24 -6.40 -4.46
CA TYR A 140 27.46 -7.10 -4.83
C TYR A 140 28.47 -7.25 -4.85
N GLY A 141 28.52 -7.31 -5.02
CA GLY A 141 29.48 -7.55 -4.89
C GLY A 141 29.91 -7.38 -3.79
N LEU A 142 29.83 -6.97 -3.40
CA LEU A 142 30.02 -6.68 -2.47
C LEU A 142 29.59 -6.99 -1.44
N VAL A 143 29.49 -7.31 -1.11
CA VAL A 143 28.79 -7.45 -0.44
C VAL A 143 28.58 -7.40 0.48
N ILE A 144 28.47 -7.23 0.97
CA ILE A 144 28.08 -6.88 1.86
C ILE A 144 27.25 -7.05 2.49
N VAL A 145 27.03 -7.22 2.81
CA VAL A 145 26.10 -7.14 3.34
C VAL A 145 25.82 -7.17 4.40
N ASP A 146 25.83 -6.85 4.91
CA ASP A 146 25.35 -6.80 5.77
C ASP A 146 25.15 -6.79 6.45
N ARG A 147 25.17 -6.85 6.83
CA ARG A 147 24.64 -6.69 7.35
C ARG A 147 24.21 -6.30 7.98
N ARG A 148 24.14 -6.05 8.23
CA ARG A 148 23.56 -5.58 8.65
C ARG A 148 23.22 -5.47 9.00
N ASP A 149 23.36 -5.40 9.01
CA ASP A 149 22.90 -5.19 8.99
C ASP A 149 22.57 -5.11 8.91
N ALA A 150 23.02 -5.18 9.09
CA ALA A 150 22.54 -5.06 8.92
C ALA A 150 22.25 -5.03 9.00
#